data_9ad5706cc4797ce896ad1159c6975b90
#
_entry.id   9ad5706cc4797ce896ad1159c6975b90
#
_cell.length_a   1.000
_cell.length_b   1.000
_cell.length_c   1.000
_cell.angle_alpha   90.00
_cell.angle_beta   90.00
_cell.angle_gamma   90.00
#
_symmetry.space_group_name_H-M   'P 1'
#
loop_
_entity.id
_entity.type
_entity.pdbx_description
1 polymer ?
#
loop_
_entity_poly.entity_id
_entity_poly.type
_entity_poly.pdbx_seq_one_letter_code
_entity_poly.pdbx_strand_id
1 'polypeptide(L)'
;MSVKRKIAGAAAILTSAAAVTVAGAYYGYWEAFKGDKKRQIPYDEIPEGEPYGTYRDAMLKNIGRLVEAPYERVTVRSYDDLKLVGKLYEGEPGAPLILFFHGYRSTAERDASGGFQLCREKGWHILMVDQRALGESEGKEITFGIRERFDCQTWAEYAAKRFGPETPIFIWGISMGASTVLMASELPMPESVRGIVADCGFDSPSAIIKETARRKKIPGEVAGWFVGLGARLFGGFRMDEASALDSVTRARIPILLVHGEEDEIVPFEMVHALKEACATPAEILTVPGAAHGISWYVDMPAYHGALIRFMEENMA
;
A
#
# COMPACT_ATOMS: atom_id res chain seq x y z
N MET A 1 34.30 15.21 45.52
CA MET A 1 33.33 14.09 45.20
C MET A 1 34.15 12.82 44.98
N SER A 2 33.82 11.72 45.66
CA SER A 2 34.54 10.45 45.51
C SER A 2 34.33 9.84 44.11
N VAL A 3 35.33 9.14 43.57
CA VAL A 3 35.27 8.44 42.27
C VAL A 3 34.03 7.58 42.17
N LYS A 4 33.63 6.90 43.24
CA LYS A 4 32.40 6.10 43.31
C LYS A 4 31.10 6.88 43.01
N ARG A 5 31.01 8.16 43.50
CA ARG A 5 29.87 9.03 43.19
C ARG A 5 29.84 9.49 41.73
N LYS A 6 31.01 9.72 41.13
CA LYS A 6 31.10 10.07 39.69
C LYS A 6 30.68 8.86 38.81
N ILE A 7 31.14 7.65 39.13
CA ILE A 7 30.74 6.41 38.41
C ILE A 7 29.24 6.13 38.57
N ALA A 8 28.70 6.26 39.77
CA ALA A 8 27.24 6.06 39.98
C ALA A 8 26.41 7.11 39.24
N GLY A 9 26.86 8.37 39.22
CA GLY A 9 26.20 9.41 38.42
C GLY A 9 26.25 9.16 36.93
N ALA A 10 27.40 8.74 36.37
CA ALA A 10 27.50 8.37 34.95
C ALA A 10 26.65 7.16 34.59
N ALA A 11 26.63 6.15 35.45
CA ALA A 11 25.76 4.97 35.25
C ALA A 11 24.29 5.35 35.26
N ALA A 12 23.84 6.22 36.18
CA ALA A 12 22.44 6.68 36.23
C ALA A 12 22.05 7.48 34.96
N ILE A 13 22.93 8.33 34.45
CA ILE A 13 22.71 9.10 33.21
C ILE A 13 22.60 8.15 32.03
N LEU A 14 23.48 7.16 31.89
CA LEU A 14 23.45 6.18 30.81
C LEU A 14 22.19 5.33 30.85
N THR A 15 21.76 4.89 32.04
CA THR A 15 20.52 4.13 32.21
C THR A 15 19.29 4.95 31.84
N SER A 16 19.24 6.23 32.24
CA SER A 16 18.15 7.13 31.88
C SER A 16 18.11 7.42 30.39
N ALA A 17 19.26 7.64 29.74
CA ALA A 17 19.33 7.85 28.29
C ALA A 17 18.86 6.60 27.51
N ALA A 18 19.30 5.41 27.95
CA ALA A 18 18.84 4.14 27.34
C ALA A 18 17.33 3.96 27.51
N ALA A 19 16.76 4.25 28.67
CA ALA A 19 15.32 4.14 28.90
C ALA A 19 14.52 5.10 28.00
N VAL A 20 14.97 6.36 27.85
CA VAL A 20 14.35 7.35 26.94
C VAL A 20 14.43 6.87 25.49
N THR A 21 15.58 6.32 25.07
CA THR A 21 15.77 5.79 23.72
C THR A 21 14.81 4.63 23.43
N VAL A 22 14.69 3.67 24.34
CA VAL A 22 13.79 2.52 24.18
C VAL A 22 12.33 2.97 24.18
N ALA A 23 11.95 3.91 25.05
CA ALA A 23 10.59 4.47 25.06
C ALA A 23 10.26 5.21 23.76
N GLY A 24 11.19 6.00 23.23
CA GLY A 24 11.03 6.67 21.94
C GLY A 24 10.92 5.69 20.78
N ALA A 25 11.74 4.63 20.78
CA ALA A 25 11.67 3.56 19.79
C ALA A 25 10.34 2.80 19.87
N TYR A 26 9.84 2.50 21.07
CA TYR A 26 8.54 1.86 21.26
C TYR A 26 7.39 2.75 20.78
N TYR A 27 7.43 4.04 21.09
CA TYR A 27 6.45 5.00 20.59
C TYR A 27 6.45 5.07 19.06
N GLY A 28 7.65 5.17 18.45
CA GLY A 28 7.79 5.15 16.99
C GLY A 28 7.24 3.88 16.34
N TYR A 29 7.54 2.72 16.94
CA TYR A 29 6.99 1.43 16.51
C TYR A 29 5.45 1.39 16.61
N TRP A 30 4.93 1.80 17.77
CA TRP A 30 3.49 1.80 18.03
C TRP A 30 2.75 2.73 17.07
N GLU A 31 3.31 3.93 16.84
CA GLU A 31 2.70 4.91 15.96
C GLU A 31 2.71 4.46 14.50
N ALA A 32 3.83 3.93 14.00
CA ALA A 32 3.98 3.60 12.60
C ALA A 32 3.44 2.21 12.23
N PHE A 33 3.76 1.19 13.02
CA PHE A 33 3.59 -0.20 12.59
C PHE A 33 2.50 -0.96 13.33
N LYS A 34 2.11 -0.53 14.52
CA LYS A 34 1.10 -1.28 15.29
C LYS A 34 -0.22 -1.30 14.55
N GLY A 35 -0.65 -2.48 14.16
CA GLY A 35 -1.97 -2.75 13.64
C GLY A 35 -3.00 -2.61 14.77
N ASP A 36 -3.83 -1.60 14.67
CA ASP A 36 -4.97 -1.38 15.56
C ASP A 36 -6.18 -1.05 14.70
N LYS A 37 -7.13 -1.96 14.66
CA LYS A 37 -8.35 -1.81 13.86
C LYS A 37 -9.16 -0.56 14.24
N LYS A 38 -9.00 -0.06 15.47
CA LYS A 38 -9.63 1.20 15.92
C LYS A 38 -8.97 2.44 15.29
N ARG A 39 -7.76 2.30 14.75
CA ARG A 39 -7.04 3.35 14.04
C ARG A 39 -7.19 3.25 12.53
N GLN A 40 -7.94 2.27 12.05
CA GLN A 40 -8.30 2.16 10.64
C GLN A 40 -9.29 3.26 10.30
N ILE A 41 -9.07 3.95 9.20
CA ILE A 41 -9.92 5.03 8.72
C ILE A 41 -11.24 4.41 8.24
N PRO A 42 -12.41 4.87 8.70
CA PRO A 42 -13.68 4.42 8.17
C PRO A 42 -13.79 4.63 6.65
N TYR A 43 -14.47 3.72 5.96
CA TYR A 43 -14.58 3.79 4.50
C TYR A 43 -15.27 5.05 4.00
N ASP A 44 -16.13 5.66 4.78
CA ASP A 44 -16.91 6.87 4.49
C ASP A 44 -16.25 8.18 5.00
N GLU A 45 -15.08 8.08 5.63
CA GLU A 45 -14.30 9.24 6.05
C GLU A 45 -13.44 9.76 4.90
N ILE A 46 -13.88 10.85 4.28
CA ILE A 46 -13.15 11.54 3.21
C ILE A 46 -12.37 12.71 3.81
N PRO A 47 -11.10 12.93 3.44
CA PRO A 47 -10.32 14.07 3.92
C PRO A 47 -11.03 15.41 3.70
N GLU A 48 -10.82 16.34 4.62
CA GLU A 48 -11.34 17.69 4.50
C GLU A 48 -10.46 18.57 3.60
N GLY A 49 -11.06 19.63 3.04
CA GLY A 49 -10.37 20.60 2.18
C GLY A 49 -10.30 20.18 0.71
N GLU A 50 -9.76 21.08 -0.11
CA GLU A 50 -9.57 20.83 -1.55
C GLU A 50 -8.28 20.01 -1.80
N PRO A 51 -8.26 19.18 -2.87
CA PRO A 51 -9.37 18.98 -3.83
C PRO A 51 -10.42 17.94 -3.41
N TYR A 52 -10.30 17.30 -2.25
CA TYR A 52 -11.22 16.23 -1.81
C TYR A 52 -12.67 16.70 -1.68
N GLY A 53 -12.88 17.94 -1.21
CA GLY A 53 -14.21 18.53 -1.04
C GLY A 53 -15.02 18.53 -2.34
N THR A 54 -14.38 18.87 -3.45
CA THR A 54 -15.00 18.86 -4.79
C THR A 54 -15.51 17.48 -5.21
N TYR A 55 -14.83 16.41 -4.83
CA TYR A 55 -15.16 15.04 -5.25
C TYR A 55 -15.88 14.22 -4.18
N ARG A 56 -16.09 14.78 -2.98
CA ARG A 56 -16.64 14.10 -1.81
C ARG A 56 -17.93 13.34 -2.10
N ASP A 57 -18.91 13.98 -2.72
CA ASP A 57 -20.22 13.37 -2.98
C ASP A 57 -20.10 12.20 -3.98
N ALA A 58 -19.25 12.36 -5.00
CA ALA A 58 -18.97 11.29 -5.96
C ALA A 58 -18.28 10.10 -5.30
N MET A 59 -17.30 10.36 -4.42
CA MET A 59 -16.61 9.34 -3.64
C MET A 59 -17.58 8.57 -2.75
N LEU A 60 -18.36 9.27 -1.93
CA LEU A 60 -19.35 8.64 -1.02
C LEU A 60 -20.40 7.83 -1.77
N LYS A 61 -20.88 8.33 -2.92
CA LYS A 61 -21.81 7.60 -3.78
C LYS A 61 -21.21 6.29 -4.31
N ASN A 62 -19.95 6.31 -4.76
CA ASN A 62 -19.27 5.14 -5.27
C ASN A 62 -18.95 4.13 -4.14
N ILE A 63 -18.54 4.61 -2.98
CA ILE A 63 -18.34 3.79 -1.77
C ILE A 63 -19.66 3.10 -1.39
N GLY A 64 -20.79 3.82 -1.35
CA GLY A 64 -22.09 3.25 -1.04
C GLY A 64 -22.46 2.10 -1.98
N ARG A 65 -22.29 2.30 -3.31
CA ARG A 65 -22.52 1.26 -4.31
C ARG A 65 -21.64 0.02 -4.11
N LEU A 66 -20.37 0.23 -3.74
CA LEU A 66 -19.43 -0.85 -3.50
C LEU A 66 -19.80 -1.64 -2.24
N VAL A 67 -20.11 -0.94 -1.14
CA VAL A 67 -20.49 -1.57 0.14
C VAL A 67 -21.79 -2.38 0.02
N GLU A 68 -22.74 -1.93 -0.79
CA GLU A 68 -24.00 -2.64 -1.03
C GLU A 68 -23.88 -3.80 -2.02
N ALA A 69 -22.78 -3.87 -2.80
CA ALA A 69 -22.61 -4.92 -3.79
C ALA A 69 -22.39 -6.29 -3.13
N PRO A 70 -23.08 -7.35 -3.61
CA PRO A 70 -22.87 -8.70 -3.08
C PRO A 70 -21.47 -9.22 -3.43
N TYR A 71 -20.83 -9.91 -2.48
CA TYR A 71 -19.51 -10.51 -2.64
C TYR A 71 -19.41 -11.88 -1.98
N GLU A 72 -18.49 -12.69 -2.46
CA GLU A 72 -18.02 -13.89 -1.76
C GLU A 72 -16.88 -13.51 -0.80
N ARG A 73 -17.02 -13.87 0.48
CA ARG A 73 -15.94 -13.71 1.43
C ARG A 73 -14.94 -14.85 1.27
N VAL A 74 -13.71 -14.53 0.91
CA VAL A 74 -12.65 -15.52 0.69
C VAL A 74 -11.54 -15.38 1.73
N THR A 75 -10.80 -16.48 1.97
CA THR A 75 -9.69 -16.49 2.92
C THR A 75 -8.52 -17.29 2.39
N VAL A 76 -7.30 -16.82 2.69
CA VAL A 76 -6.06 -17.55 2.43
C VAL A 76 -5.18 -17.59 3.69
N ARG A 77 -4.20 -18.49 3.70
CA ARG A 77 -3.12 -18.48 4.69
C ARG A 77 -1.90 -17.80 4.10
N SER A 78 -1.36 -16.81 4.81
CA SER A 78 -0.11 -16.16 4.45
C SER A 78 1.09 -17.11 4.66
N TYR A 79 2.27 -16.70 4.16
CA TYR A 79 3.52 -17.46 4.33
C TYR A 79 3.92 -17.67 5.80
N ASP A 80 3.44 -16.83 6.71
CA ASP A 80 3.67 -16.86 8.16
C ASP A 80 2.40 -17.27 8.96
N ASP A 81 1.48 -17.99 8.30
CA ASP A 81 0.28 -18.64 8.85
C ASP A 81 -0.81 -17.69 9.37
N LEU A 82 -0.83 -16.42 8.95
CA LEU A 82 -1.94 -15.52 9.22
C LEU A 82 -3.14 -15.87 8.33
N LYS A 83 -4.36 -15.81 8.90
CA LYS A 83 -5.58 -15.84 8.09
C LYS A 83 -5.80 -14.45 7.50
N LEU A 84 -5.68 -14.37 6.17
CA LEU A 84 -5.99 -13.19 5.40
C LEU A 84 -7.38 -13.29 4.80
N VAL A 85 -8.08 -12.17 4.70
CA VAL A 85 -9.46 -12.09 4.23
C VAL A 85 -9.55 -11.19 3.02
N GLY A 86 -10.40 -11.56 2.09
CA GLY A 86 -10.72 -10.77 0.90
C GLY A 86 -12.19 -10.87 0.52
N LYS A 87 -12.63 -9.94 -0.31
CA LYS A 87 -13.97 -9.84 -0.88
C LYS A 87 -13.87 -10.03 -2.38
N LEU A 88 -14.46 -11.13 -2.88
CA LEU A 88 -14.48 -11.44 -4.29
C LEU A 88 -15.83 -11.04 -4.89
N TYR A 89 -15.78 -10.17 -5.88
CA TYR A 89 -16.90 -9.78 -6.74
C TYR A 89 -16.70 -10.46 -8.08
N GLU A 90 -17.46 -11.53 -8.33
CA GLU A 90 -17.35 -12.25 -9.59
C GLU A 90 -17.90 -11.41 -10.75
N GLY A 91 -17.21 -11.45 -11.87
CA GLY A 91 -17.55 -10.84 -13.14
C GLY A 91 -18.01 -11.89 -14.16
N GLU A 92 -17.84 -11.59 -15.44
CA GLU A 92 -18.21 -12.49 -16.54
C GLU A 92 -17.18 -13.63 -16.69
N PRO A 93 -17.61 -14.83 -17.07
CA PRO A 93 -16.71 -15.94 -17.32
C PRO A 93 -15.62 -15.60 -18.35
N GLY A 94 -14.37 -15.84 -18.02
CA GLY A 94 -13.21 -15.54 -18.88
C GLY A 94 -12.74 -14.10 -18.85
N ALA A 95 -13.41 -13.21 -18.12
CA ALA A 95 -12.94 -11.85 -17.92
C ALA A 95 -11.68 -11.79 -17.02
N PRO A 96 -10.82 -10.76 -17.15
CA PRO A 96 -9.67 -10.59 -16.28
C PRO A 96 -10.07 -10.35 -14.84
N LEU A 97 -9.13 -10.64 -13.91
CA LEU A 97 -9.26 -10.39 -12.49
C LEU A 97 -8.41 -9.17 -12.09
N ILE A 98 -9.01 -8.25 -11.35
CA ILE A 98 -8.32 -7.20 -10.62
C ILE A 98 -8.12 -7.65 -9.18
N LEU A 99 -6.86 -7.79 -8.77
CA LEU A 99 -6.46 -8.05 -7.38
C LEU A 99 -6.03 -6.74 -6.73
N PHE A 100 -6.83 -6.25 -5.77
CA PHE A 100 -6.72 -4.88 -5.25
C PHE A 100 -6.18 -4.80 -3.82
N PHE A 101 -5.19 -3.89 -3.60
CA PHE A 101 -4.53 -3.61 -2.33
C PHE A 101 -4.73 -2.15 -1.91
N HIS A 102 -5.36 -1.93 -0.75
CA HIS A 102 -5.65 -0.60 -0.20
C HIS A 102 -4.45 0.06 0.50
N GLY A 103 -4.57 1.34 0.84
CA GLY A 103 -3.54 2.13 1.50
C GLY A 103 -3.38 1.86 3.00
N TYR A 104 -2.44 2.59 3.59
CA TYR A 104 -2.12 2.52 5.02
C TYR A 104 -3.32 2.91 5.89
N ARG A 105 -3.73 2.00 6.77
CA ARG A 105 -4.90 2.15 7.64
C ARG A 105 -6.21 2.51 6.93
N SER A 106 -6.26 2.32 5.61
CA SER A 106 -7.45 2.51 4.80
C SER A 106 -8.27 1.23 4.70
N THR A 107 -9.32 1.24 3.91
CA THR A 107 -10.12 0.07 3.55
C THR A 107 -10.18 -0.09 2.04
N ALA A 108 -10.42 -1.31 1.57
CA ALA A 108 -10.56 -1.57 0.15
C ALA A 108 -11.79 -0.84 -0.43
N GLU A 109 -12.87 -0.72 0.33
CA GLU A 109 -14.09 -0.03 -0.09
C GLU A 109 -13.84 1.46 -0.37
N ARG A 110 -13.02 2.10 0.46
CA ARG A 110 -12.68 3.51 0.27
C ARG A 110 -11.80 3.69 -0.96
N ASP A 111 -10.71 2.95 -1.03
CA ASP A 111 -9.66 3.19 -2.01
C ASP A 111 -10.02 2.64 -3.40
N ALA A 112 -10.76 1.53 -3.49
CA ALA A 112 -11.18 0.96 -4.76
C ALA A 112 -12.46 1.61 -5.34
N SER A 113 -13.13 2.49 -4.60
CA SER A 113 -14.45 3.01 -4.95
C SER A 113 -14.52 3.68 -6.32
N GLY A 114 -13.45 4.33 -6.74
CA GLY A 114 -13.34 4.92 -8.08
C GLY A 114 -13.39 3.84 -9.17
N GLY A 115 -12.45 2.88 -9.11
CA GLY A 115 -12.28 1.85 -10.12
C GLY A 115 -13.33 0.75 -10.13
N PHE A 116 -14.00 0.53 -9.01
CA PHE A 116 -14.98 -0.55 -8.85
C PHE A 116 -16.09 -0.52 -9.92
N GLN A 117 -16.66 0.66 -10.16
CA GLN A 117 -17.73 0.79 -11.12
C GLN A 117 -17.29 0.44 -12.55
N LEU A 118 -16.11 0.89 -12.97
CA LEU A 118 -15.53 0.54 -14.27
C LEU A 118 -15.36 -0.98 -14.40
N CYS A 119 -14.79 -1.62 -13.39
CA CYS A 119 -14.61 -3.07 -13.40
C CYS A 119 -15.94 -3.82 -13.54
N ARG A 120 -16.99 -3.36 -12.85
CA ARG A 120 -18.34 -3.93 -12.97
C ARG A 120 -18.94 -3.72 -14.35
N GLU A 121 -18.81 -2.54 -14.94
CA GLU A 121 -19.28 -2.22 -16.29
C GLU A 121 -18.57 -3.05 -17.37
N LYS A 122 -17.29 -3.36 -17.14
CA LYS A 122 -16.48 -4.21 -18.03
C LYS A 122 -16.67 -5.71 -17.77
N GLY A 123 -17.45 -6.10 -16.77
CA GLY A 123 -17.63 -7.49 -16.39
C GLY A 123 -16.39 -8.15 -15.79
N TRP A 124 -15.42 -7.39 -15.29
CA TRP A 124 -14.19 -7.94 -14.70
C TRP A 124 -14.43 -8.51 -13.30
N HIS A 125 -13.68 -9.56 -12.94
CA HIS A 125 -13.62 -10.03 -11.57
C HIS A 125 -12.81 -9.05 -10.71
N ILE A 126 -13.21 -8.87 -9.44
CA ILE A 126 -12.49 -8.02 -8.51
C ILE A 126 -12.28 -8.77 -7.20
N LEU A 127 -11.04 -8.93 -6.79
CA LEU A 127 -10.67 -9.46 -5.48
C LEU A 127 -10.03 -8.34 -4.66
N MET A 128 -10.76 -7.78 -3.73
CA MET A 128 -10.28 -6.77 -2.79
C MET A 128 -9.82 -7.46 -1.52
N VAL A 129 -8.57 -7.19 -1.10
CA VAL A 129 -8.00 -7.84 0.08
C VAL A 129 -7.87 -6.88 1.25
N ASP A 130 -8.20 -7.34 2.43
CA ASP A 130 -7.79 -6.70 3.67
C ASP A 130 -6.32 -7.03 3.91
N GLN A 131 -5.44 -6.03 3.89
CA GLN A 131 -4.02 -6.27 4.16
C GLN A 131 -3.81 -6.72 5.60
N ARG A 132 -2.71 -7.45 5.88
CA ARG A 132 -2.39 -7.91 7.23
C ARG A 132 -2.54 -6.81 8.28
N ALA A 133 -3.01 -7.17 9.47
CA ALA A 133 -3.29 -6.28 10.61
C ALA A 133 -4.42 -5.25 10.39
N LEU A 134 -5.14 -5.31 9.27
CA LEU A 134 -6.25 -4.43 8.91
C LEU A 134 -7.52 -5.22 8.57
N GLY A 135 -8.68 -4.56 8.60
CA GLY A 135 -9.96 -5.17 8.27
C GLY A 135 -10.24 -6.44 9.07
N GLU A 136 -10.59 -7.52 8.38
CA GLU A 136 -10.81 -8.84 8.96
C GLU A 136 -9.56 -9.73 8.96
N SER A 137 -8.47 -9.30 8.30
CA SER A 137 -7.21 -10.04 8.27
C SER A 137 -6.51 -10.05 9.62
N GLU A 138 -5.82 -11.15 9.91
CA GLU A 138 -4.97 -11.29 11.09
C GLU A 138 -3.66 -10.51 10.91
N GLY A 139 -2.90 -10.41 12.00
CA GLY A 139 -1.62 -9.71 12.04
C GLY A 139 -1.55 -8.71 13.18
N LYS A 140 -0.35 -8.25 13.47
CA LYS A 140 -0.09 -7.28 14.55
C LYS A 140 0.58 -6.01 14.04
N GLU A 141 1.29 -6.12 12.94
CA GLU A 141 2.08 -5.05 12.35
C GLU A 141 1.67 -4.79 10.90
N ILE A 142 1.66 -3.49 10.54
CA ILE A 142 1.63 -2.99 9.18
C ILE A 142 3.08 -2.66 8.82
N THR A 143 3.67 -3.30 7.81
CA THR A 143 5.10 -3.19 7.53
C THR A 143 5.43 -2.39 6.27
N PHE A 144 4.48 -1.59 5.78
CA PHE A 144 4.65 -0.70 4.62
C PHE A 144 5.12 -1.41 3.35
N GLY A 145 4.63 -2.63 3.13
CA GLY A 145 4.94 -3.44 1.97
C GLY A 145 6.00 -4.53 2.22
N ILE A 146 6.79 -4.45 3.29
CA ILE A 146 7.89 -5.41 3.54
C ILE A 146 7.38 -6.86 3.67
N ARG A 147 6.39 -7.09 4.52
CA ARG A 147 5.75 -8.41 4.68
C ARG A 147 4.53 -8.56 3.76
N GLU A 148 3.82 -7.47 3.52
CA GLU A 148 2.63 -7.43 2.66
C GLU A 148 2.92 -7.87 1.22
N ARG A 149 4.16 -7.71 0.71
CA ARG A 149 4.55 -8.21 -0.63
C ARG A 149 4.41 -9.72 -0.77
N PHE A 150 4.66 -10.48 0.30
CA PHE A 150 4.46 -11.93 0.31
C PHE A 150 2.99 -12.32 0.40
N ASP A 151 2.17 -11.49 1.07
CA ASP A 151 0.71 -11.66 1.03
C ASP A 151 0.17 -11.41 -0.38
N CYS A 152 0.74 -10.42 -1.09
CA CYS A 152 0.41 -10.16 -2.49
C CYS A 152 0.68 -11.39 -3.36
N GLN A 153 1.84 -12.03 -3.21
CA GLN A 153 2.15 -13.29 -3.90
C GLN A 153 1.13 -14.40 -3.54
N THR A 154 0.85 -14.57 -2.25
CA THR A 154 -0.14 -15.58 -1.79
C THR A 154 -1.52 -15.36 -2.40
N TRP A 155 -1.98 -14.11 -2.47
CA TRP A 155 -3.26 -13.78 -3.10
C TRP A 155 -3.24 -13.97 -4.62
N ALA A 156 -2.13 -13.66 -5.29
CA ALA A 156 -1.96 -13.92 -6.71
C ALA A 156 -2.00 -15.44 -7.03
N GLU A 157 -1.33 -16.26 -6.20
CA GLU A 157 -1.39 -17.73 -6.30
C GLU A 157 -2.81 -18.28 -6.07
N TYR A 158 -3.53 -17.74 -5.08
CA TYR A 158 -4.93 -18.08 -4.84
C TYR A 158 -5.80 -17.73 -6.06
N ALA A 159 -5.64 -16.53 -6.61
CA ALA A 159 -6.39 -16.06 -7.75
C ALA A 159 -6.12 -16.93 -8.99
N ALA A 160 -4.87 -17.24 -9.30
CA ALA A 160 -4.49 -18.11 -10.39
C ALA A 160 -5.08 -19.54 -10.24
N LYS A 161 -5.08 -20.07 -9.02
CA LYS A 161 -5.68 -21.37 -8.72
C LYS A 161 -7.21 -21.35 -8.86
N ARG A 162 -7.85 -20.28 -8.41
CA ARG A 162 -9.32 -20.15 -8.39
C ARG A 162 -9.90 -19.96 -9.79
N PHE A 163 -9.26 -19.15 -10.63
CA PHE A 163 -9.77 -18.76 -11.93
C PHE A 163 -9.13 -19.51 -13.11
N GLY A 164 -8.03 -20.21 -12.84
CA GLY A 164 -7.28 -20.95 -13.86
C GLY A 164 -6.18 -20.13 -14.53
N PRO A 165 -5.24 -20.80 -15.22
CA PRO A 165 -4.04 -20.15 -15.80
C PRO A 165 -4.34 -19.20 -16.96
N GLU A 166 -5.49 -19.37 -17.63
CA GLU A 166 -5.89 -18.56 -18.78
C GLU A 166 -6.56 -17.23 -18.39
N THR A 167 -6.90 -17.04 -17.09
CA THR A 167 -7.52 -15.79 -16.63
C THR A 167 -6.44 -14.77 -16.34
N PRO A 168 -6.34 -13.66 -17.10
CA PRO A 168 -5.38 -12.61 -16.84
C PRO A 168 -5.65 -11.95 -15.47
N ILE A 169 -4.60 -11.78 -14.67
CA ILE A 169 -4.65 -11.12 -13.37
C ILE A 169 -3.86 -9.81 -13.46
N PHE A 170 -4.51 -8.71 -13.10
CA PHE A 170 -3.86 -7.43 -12.92
C PHE A 170 -3.88 -7.06 -11.43
N ILE A 171 -2.72 -6.77 -10.89
CA ILE A 171 -2.58 -6.42 -9.47
C ILE A 171 -2.58 -4.90 -9.36
N TRP A 172 -3.52 -4.35 -8.59
CA TRP A 172 -3.69 -2.91 -8.43
C TRP A 172 -3.56 -2.49 -6.97
N GLY A 173 -2.72 -1.52 -6.70
CA GLY A 173 -2.53 -0.97 -5.37
C GLY A 173 -2.63 0.55 -5.33
N ILE A 174 -3.09 1.09 -4.20
CA ILE A 174 -3.12 2.53 -3.91
C ILE A 174 -2.25 2.82 -2.69
N SER A 175 -1.42 3.86 -2.77
CA SER A 175 -0.58 4.34 -1.67
C SER A 175 0.33 3.23 -1.11
N MET A 176 0.18 2.83 0.16
CA MET A 176 0.90 1.68 0.71
C MET A 176 0.63 0.40 -0.10
N GLY A 177 -0.61 0.22 -0.59
CA GLY A 177 -0.94 -0.89 -1.48
C GLY A 177 -0.15 -0.85 -2.77
N ALA A 178 0.05 0.34 -3.37
CA ALA A 178 0.88 0.51 -4.55
C ALA A 178 2.35 0.13 -4.27
N SER A 179 2.92 0.59 -3.17
CA SER A 179 4.27 0.21 -2.78
C SER A 179 4.39 -1.28 -2.47
N THR A 180 3.34 -1.88 -1.89
CA THR A 180 3.27 -3.33 -1.66
C THR A 180 3.35 -4.13 -2.97
N VAL A 181 2.54 -3.76 -3.97
CA VAL A 181 2.53 -4.49 -5.25
C VAL A 181 3.80 -4.24 -6.07
N LEU A 182 4.40 -3.04 -5.96
CA LEU A 182 5.71 -2.76 -6.53
C LEU A 182 6.82 -3.59 -5.87
N MET A 183 6.81 -3.73 -4.54
CA MET A 183 7.75 -4.63 -3.84
C MET A 183 7.52 -6.10 -4.17
N ALA A 184 6.29 -6.49 -4.48
CA ALA A 184 5.96 -7.84 -4.91
C ALA A 184 6.41 -8.14 -6.36
N SER A 185 6.71 -7.13 -7.18
CA SER A 185 7.07 -7.30 -8.59
C SER A 185 8.37 -8.10 -8.82
N GLU A 186 9.26 -8.16 -7.82
CA GLU A 186 10.49 -8.97 -7.86
C GLU A 186 10.27 -10.44 -7.52
N LEU A 187 9.14 -10.76 -6.88
CA LEU A 187 8.83 -12.12 -6.43
C LEU A 187 8.36 -12.99 -7.62
N PRO A 188 8.55 -14.31 -7.55
CA PRO A 188 7.92 -15.22 -8.50
C PRO A 188 6.41 -15.09 -8.43
N MET A 189 5.79 -14.69 -9.52
CA MET A 189 4.34 -14.59 -9.66
C MET A 189 3.82 -15.67 -10.62
N PRO A 190 2.54 -16.09 -10.48
CA PRO A 190 1.90 -16.94 -11.48
C PRO A 190 1.96 -16.30 -12.88
N GLU A 191 2.11 -17.11 -13.92
CA GLU A 191 2.18 -16.64 -15.31
C GLU A 191 0.92 -15.86 -15.77
N SER A 192 -0.22 -16.12 -15.12
CA SER A 192 -1.46 -15.37 -15.35
C SER A 192 -1.42 -13.93 -14.84
N VAL A 193 -0.43 -13.53 -14.03
CA VAL A 193 -0.25 -12.13 -13.62
C VAL A 193 0.39 -11.35 -14.76
N ARG A 194 -0.39 -10.46 -15.38
CA ARG A 194 -0.07 -9.76 -16.63
C ARG A 194 0.38 -8.32 -16.44
N GLY A 195 0.03 -7.68 -15.33
CA GLY A 195 0.41 -6.29 -15.10
C GLY A 195 0.19 -5.85 -13.66
N ILE A 196 0.89 -4.78 -13.31
CA ILE A 196 0.77 -4.09 -12.01
C ILE A 196 0.34 -2.65 -12.27
N VAL A 197 -0.67 -2.18 -11.53
CA VAL A 197 -1.10 -0.78 -11.49
C VAL A 197 -0.78 -0.23 -10.10
N ALA A 198 0.07 0.79 -10.03
CA ALA A 198 0.52 1.37 -8.77
C ALA A 198 0.19 2.86 -8.73
N ASP A 199 -0.85 3.23 -7.96
CA ASP A 199 -1.31 4.61 -7.81
C ASP A 199 -0.77 5.23 -6.52
N CYS A 200 -0.10 6.36 -6.63
CA CYS A 200 0.53 7.16 -5.58
C CYS A 200 1.41 6.36 -4.59
N GLY A 201 2.16 5.37 -5.10
CA GLY A 201 3.08 4.58 -4.31
C GLY A 201 4.36 5.35 -3.92
N PHE A 202 4.89 5.04 -2.75
CA PHE A 202 6.18 5.57 -2.28
C PHE A 202 7.34 4.63 -2.64
N ASP A 203 8.56 5.15 -2.69
CA ASP A 203 9.78 4.44 -3.05
C ASP A 203 10.27 3.45 -1.97
N SER A 204 10.14 3.83 -0.69
CA SER A 204 10.57 2.99 0.43
C SER A 204 9.86 3.30 1.76
N PRO A 205 9.73 2.30 2.67
CA PRO A 205 9.19 2.52 4.01
C PRO A 205 9.94 3.59 4.79
N SER A 206 11.26 3.64 4.64
CA SER A 206 12.11 4.62 5.32
C SER A 206 11.84 6.05 4.82
N ALA A 207 11.69 6.24 3.52
CA ALA A 207 11.46 7.55 2.92
C ALA A 207 10.09 8.12 3.32
N ILE A 208 9.02 7.32 3.21
CA ILE A 208 7.67 7.80 3.55
C ILE A 208 7.51 8.10 5.05
N ILE A 209 8.18 7.35 5.94
CA ILE A 209 8.19 7.61 7.38
C ILE A 209 8.90 8.94 7.67
N LYS A 210 10.06 9.19 7.05
CA LYS A 210 10.79 10.45 7.18
C LYS A 210 9.96 11.63 6.66
N GLU A 211 9.30 11.47 5.53
CA GLU A 211 8.45 12.51 4.95
C GLU A 211 7.24 12.80 5.83
N THR A 212 6.55 11.78 6.32
CA THR A 212 5.44 11.93 7.27
C THR A 212 5.87 12.66 8.54
N ALA A 213 7.09 12.41 9.04
CA ALA A 213 7.64 13.11 10.19
C ALA A 213 7.89 14.60 9.87
N ARG A 214 8.49 14.92 8.71
CA ARG A 214 8.75 16.30 8.26
C ARG A 214 7.45 17.11 8.17
N ARG A 215 6.39 16.52 7.64
CA ARG A 215 5.06 17.15 7.58
C ARG A 215 4.50 17.46 8.97
N LYS A 216 4.80 16.63 9.96
CA LYS A 216 4.48 16.87 11.37
C LYS A 216 5.50 17.78 12.07
N LYS A 217 6.40 18.42 11.32
CA LYS A 217 7.49 19.30 11.82
C LYS A 217 8.46 18.59 12.77
N ILE A 218 8.64 17.29 12.60
CA ILE A 218 9.63 16.48 13.31
C ILE A 218 10.80 16.23 12.35
N PRO A 219 12.07 16.38 12.80
CA PRO A 219 13.22 16.07 11.94
C PRO A 219 13.16 14.61 11.45
N GLY A 220 13.04 14.41 10.11
CA GLY A 220 12.80 13.11 9.51
C GLY A 220 13.85 12.06 9.85
N GLU A 221 15.14 12.45 9.91
CA GLU A 221 16.23 11.53 10.25
C GLU A 221 16.13 11.04 11.70
N VAL A 222 15.75 11.92 12.63
CA VAL A 222 15.55 11.55 14.04
C VAL A 222 14.37 10.61 14.17
N ALA A 223 13.23 10.95 13.56
CA ALA A 223 12.05 10.09 13.56
C ALA A 223 12.35 8.74 12.92
N GLY A 224 12.98 8.72 11.74
CA GLY A 224 13.37 7.50 11.03
C GLY A 224 14.30 6.60 11.86
N TRP A 225 15.21 7.19 12.62
CA TRP A 225 16.08 6.42 13.51
C TRP A 225 15.30 5.75 14.64
N PHE A 226 14.43 6.48 15.34
CA PHE A 226 13.61 5.92 16.43
C PHE A 226 12.63 4.86 15.91
N VAL A 227 11.95 5.14 14.78
CA VAL A 227 11.01 4.22 14.16
C VAL A 227 11.73 2.95 13.68
N GLY A 228 12.91 3.09 13.05
CA GLY A 228 13.72 1.94 12.62
C GLY A 228 14.25 1.10 13.76
N LEU A 229 14.66 1.74 14.87
CA LEU A 229 15.05 1.03 16.09
C LEU A 229 13.84 0.27 16.67
N GLY A 230 12.67 0.89 16.66
CA GLY A 230 11.42 0.29 17.12
C GLY A 230 10.99 -0.90 16.27
N ALA A 231 11.09 -0.81 14.94
CA ALA A 231 10.84 -1.92 14.02
C ALA A 231 11.69 -3.15 14.36
N ARG A 232 12.99 -2.93 14.62
CA ARG A 232 13.92 -4.01 14.99
C ARG A 232 13.64 -4.62 16.36
N LEU A 233 13.42 -3.79 17.39
CA LEU A 233 13.29 -4.25 18.77
C LEU A 233 11.92 -4.88 19.07
N PHE A 234 10.86 -4.36 18.47
CA PHE A 234 9.48 -4.74 18.81
C PHE A 234 8.72 -5.39 17.64
N GLY A 235 9.04 -5.01 16.40
CA GLY A 235 8.40 -5.55 15.19
C GLY A 235 9.10 -6.77 14.62
N GLY A 236 10.38 -7.00 14.96
CA GLY A 236 11.17 -8.11 14.44
C GLY A 236 11.46 -8.02 12.93
N PHE A 237 11.54 -6.79 12.38
CA PHE A 237 11.90 -6.53 10.99
C PHE A 237 12.71 -5.24 10.86
N ARG A 238 13.28 -5.01 9.69
CA ARG A 238 14.03 -3.80 9.35
C ARG A 238 13.32 -3.05 8.24
N MET A 239 13.30 -1.72 8.29
CA MET A 239 12.69 -0.88 7.26
C MET A 239 13.44 -0.90 5.91
N ASP A 240 14.66 -1.42 5.90
CA ASP A 240 15.52 -1.55 4.73
C ASP A 240 15.59 -3.00 4.16
N GLU A 241 14.69 -3.89 4.58
CA GLU A 241 14.60 -5.25 4.03
C GLU A 241 14.03 -5.30 2.61
N ALA A 242 13.20 -4.33 2.26
CA ALA A 242 12.65 -4.15 0.93
C ALA A 242 12.30 -2.68 0.67
N SER A 243 12.37 -2.27 -0.59
CA SER A 243 11.85 -1.00 -1.08
C SER A 243 11.22 -1.20 -2.45
N ALA A 244 10.23 -0.38 -2.77
CA ALA A 244 9.63 -0.40 -4.10
C ALA A 244 10.66 -0.04 -5.16
N LEU A 245 11.51 0.97 -4.88
CA LEU A 245 12.56 1.41 -5.77
C LEU A 245 13.56 0.30 -6.13
N ASP A 246 13.98 -0.47 -5.13
CA ASP A 246 14.87 -1.61 -5.34
C ASP A 246 14.19 -2.75 -6.09
N SER A 247 12.93 -3.07 -5.70
CA SER A 247 12.22 -4.21 -6.27
C SER A 247 11.89 -4.02 -7.74
N VAL A 248 11.54 -2.79 -8.18
CA VAL A 248 11.23 -2.53 -9.59
C VAL A 248 12.46 -2.67 -10.51
N THR A 249 13.69 -2.60 -9.98
CA THR A 249 14.91 -2.90 -10.77
C THR A 249 15.02 -4.38 -11.14
N ARG A 250 14.22 -5.23 -10.50
CA ARG A 250 14.16 -6.68 -10.73
C ARG A 250 12.75 -7.14 -11.15
N ALA A 251 11.86 -6.19 -11.43
CA ALA A 251 10.51 -6.49 -11.88
C ALA A 251 10.53 -7.31 -13.17
N ARG A 252 9.55 -8.20 -13.31
CA ARG A 252 9.38 -9.08 -14.49
C ARG A 252 8.02 -8.90 -15.15
N ILE A 253 7.18 -8.02 -14.60
CA ILE A 253 5.80 -7.78 -14.98
C ILE A 253 5.69 -6.31 -15.40
N PRO A 254 5.01 -5.98 -16.51
CA PRO A 254 4.75 -4.59 -16.91
C PRO A 254 4.07 -3.78 -15.80
N ILE A 255 4.37 -2.48 -15.71
CA ILE A 255 3.91 -1.61 -14.63
C ILE A 255 3.27 -0.34 -15.21
N LEU A 256 2.05 -0.03 -14.78
CA LEU A 256 1.44 1.29 -14.93
C LEU A 256 1.58 2.04 -13.59
N LEU A 257 2.34 3.13 -13.61
CA LEU A 257 2.48 4.05 -12.49
C LEU A 257 1.49 5.19 -12.66
N VAL A 258 0.73 5.51 -11.60
CA VAL A 258 -0.16 6.67 -11.58
C VAL A 258 0.20 7.57 -10.40
N HIS A 259 0.15 8.91 -10.57
CA HIS A 259 0.40 9.82 -9.47
C HIS A 259 -0.28 11.17 -9.69
N GLY A 260 -0.86 11.73 -8.64
CA GLY A 260 -1.35 13.10 -8.62
C GLY A 260 -0.21 14.09 -8.46
N GLU A 261 -0.17 15.14 -9.28
CA GLU A 261 0.93 16.12 -9.26
C GLU A 261 0.93 16.99 -8.00
N GLU A 262 -0.22 17.09 -7.30
CA GLU A 262 -0.37 17.83 -6.04
C GLU A 262 -0.47 16.92 -4.81
N ASP A 263 0.16 15.72 -4.90
CA ASP A 263 0.21 14.79 -3.78
C ASP A 263 1.16 15.31 -2.68
N GLU A 264 0.56 15.77 -1.59
CA GLU A 264 1.32 16.25 -0.43
C GLU A 264 1.73 15.11 0.53
N ILE A 265 1.24 13.88 0.34
CA ILE A 265 1.54 12.74 1.22
C ILE A 265 2.74 11.96 0.71
N VAL A 266 2.71 11.58 -0.55
CA VAL A 266 3.82 10.90 -1.23
C VAL A 266 4.40 11.88 -2.26
N PRO A 267 5.64 12.35 -2.07
CA PRO A 267 6.27 13.29 -3.00
C PRO A 267 6.21 12.83 -4.45
N PHE A 268 5.78 13.72 -5.34
CA PHE A 268 5.57 13.44 -6.74
C PHE A 268 6.84 12.93 -7.46
N GLU A 269 8.01 13.36 -7.01
CA GLU A 269 9.29 12.94 -7.56
C GLU A 269 9.54 11.43 -7.42
N MET A 270 8.91 10.79 -6.43
CA MET A 270 9.07 9.34 -6.22
C MET A 270 8.56 8.51 -7.39
N VAL A 271 7.48 8.93 -8.07
CA VAL A 271 6.96 8.18 -9.22
C VAL A 271 7.93 8.22 -10.41
N HIS A 272 8.63 9.32 -10.61
CA HIS A 272 9.65 9.44 -11.66
C HIS A 272 10.86 8.55 -11.37
N ALA A 273 11.33 8.54 -10.11
CA ALA A 273 12.41 7.65 -9.68
C ALA A 273 12.04 6.17 -9.86
N LEU A 274 10.80 5.80 -9.50
CA LEU A 274 10.28 4.44 -9.70
C LEU A 274 10.26 4.08 -11.19
N LYS A 275 9.74 4.96 -12.06
CA LYS A 275 9.71 4.73 -13.51
C LYS A 275 11.09 4.53 -14.10
N GLU A 276 12.04 5.40 -13.74
CA GLU A 276 13.42 5.35 -14.22
C GLU A 276 14.13 4.04 -13.81
N ALA A 277 13.81 3.53 -12.62
CA ALA A 277 14.40 2.32 -12.06
C ALA A 277 13.79 1.02 -12.60
N CYS A 278 12.61 1.05 -13.25
CA CYS A 278 11.92 -0.16 -13.70
C CYS A 278 12.73 -0.96 -14.71
N ALA A 279 12.90 -2.26 -14.44
CA ALA A 279 13.54 -3.21 -15.37
C ALA A 279 12.62 -3.65 -16.52
N THR A 280 11.31 -3.52 -16.37
CA THR A 280 10.28 -3.83 -17.37
C THR A 280 9.72 -2.55 -17.99
N PRO A 281 8.99 -2.65 -19.13
CA PRO A 281 8.23 -1.51 -19.62
C PRO A 281 7.36 -0.91 -18.53
N ALA A 282 7.53 0.38 -18.24
CA ALA A 282 6.75 1.11 -17.27
C ALA A 282 6.11 2.34 -17.93
N GLU A 283 4.78 2.39 -17.86
CA GLU A 283 4.02 3.58 -18.24
C GLU A 283 3.83 4.49 -17.03
N ILE A 284 3.61 5.76 -17.27
CA ILE A 284 3.29 6.72 -16.24
C ILE A 284 2.08 7.57 -16.66
N LEU A 285 1.12 7.69 -15.78
CA LEU A 285 0.04 8.68 -15.86
C LEU A 285 0.21 9.66 -14.70
N THR A 286 0.51 10.92 -15.00
CA THR A 286 0.46 12.00 -14.02
C THR A 286 -0.84 12.75 -14.16
N VAL A 287 -1.45 13.15 -13.04
CA VAL A 287 -2.76 13.82 -13.04
C VAL A 287 -2.63 15.20 -12.39
N PRO A 288 -2.60 16.27 -13.21
CA PRO A 288 -2.57 17.64 -12.69
C PRO A 288 -3.76 17.94 -11.77
N GLY A 289 -3.52 18.63 -10.68
CA GLY A 289 -4.55 19.01 -9.70
C GLY A 289 -5.00 17.86 -8.78
N ALA A 290 -4.49 16.64 -8.95
CA ALA A 290 -4.84 15.54 -8.10
C ALA A 290 -3.94 15.48 -6.86
N ALA A 291 -4.56 15.41 -5.68
CA ALA A 291 -3.92 15.09 -4.42
C ALA A 291 -3.82 13.56 -4.22
N HIS A 292 -3.37 13.14 -3.04
CA HIS A 292 -3.13 11.74 -2.71
C HIS A 292 -4.36 10.83 -2.87
N GLY A 293 -4.26 9.81 -3.73
CA GLY A 293 -5.28 8.76 -3.87
C GLY A 293 -6.58 9.19 -4.54
N ILE A 294 -6.62 10.35 -5.24
CA ILE A 294 -7.82 10.82 -5.93
C ILE A 294 -7.63 11.06 -7.43
N SER A 295 -6.53 10.60 -8.01
CA SER A 295 -6.25 10.73 -9.45
C SER A 295 -7.40 10.25 -10.32
N TRP A 296 -8.08 9.17 -9.93
CA TRP A 296 -9.27 8.64 -10.57
C TRP A 296 -10.41 9.67 -10.67
N TYR A 297 -10.65 10.44 -9.61
CA TYR A 297 -11.77 11.37 -9.54
C TYR A 297 -11.46 12.69 -10.25
N VAL A 298 -10.20 13.11 -10.29
CA VAL A 298 -9.77 14.37 -10.89
C VAL A 298 -9.78 14.28 -12.42
N ASP A 299 -9.22 13.21 -12.98
CA ASP A 299 -9.26 12.97 -14.44
C ASP A 299 -9.65 11.53 -14.76
N MET A 300 -10.94 11.22 -14.56
CA MET A 300 -11.48 9.89 -14.85
C MET A 300 -11.26 9.45 -16.31
N PRO A 301 -11.46 10.28 -17.34
CA PRO A 301 -11.21 9.88 -18.72
C PRO A 301 -9.76 9.46 -18.99
N ALA A 302 -8.79 10.24 -18.50
CA ALA A 302 -7.37 9.90 -18.67
C ALA A 302 -7.02 8.61 -17.91
N TYR A 303 -7.51 8.46 -16.68
CA TYR A 303 -7.26 7.28 -15.87
C TYR A 303 -7.86 6.02 -16.51
N HIS A 304 -9.13 6.06 -16.95
CA HIS A 304 -9.78 4.97 -17.67
C HIS A 304 -9.02 4.61 -18.93
N GLY A 305 -8.67 5.63 -19.73
CA GLY A 305 -7.93 5.42 -20.99
C GLY A 305 -6.59 4.73 -20.76
N ALA A 306 -5.82 5.18 -19.76
CA ALA A 306 -4.53 4.59 -19.43
C ALA A 306 -4.67 3.15 -18.91
N LEU A 307 -5.61 2.93 -17.98
CA LEU A 307 -5.85 1.59 -17.41
C LEU A 307 -6.30 0.58 -18.47
N ILE A 308 -7.30 0.94 -19.28
CA ILE A 308 -7.84 0.03 -20.31
C ILE A 308 -6.76 -0.29 -21.34
N ARG A 309 -6.05 0.72 -21.86
CA ARG A 309 -4.95 0.52 -22.81
C ARG A 309 -3.88 -0.40 -22.24
N PHE A 310 -3.39 -0.11 -21.02
CA PHE A 310 -2.40 -0.93 -20.34
C PHE A 310 -2.84 -2.38 -20.19
N MET A 311 -4.10 -2.60 -19.80
CA MET A 311 -4.63 -3.96 -19.68
C MET A 311 -4.73 -4.65 -21.05
N GLU A 312 -5.25 -3.98 -22.08
CA GLU A 312 -5.39 -4.55 -23.43
C GLU A 312 -4.02 -4.92 -24.05
N GLU A 313 -3.01 -4.09 -23.86
CA GLU A 313 -1.65 -4.35 -24.36
C GLU A 313 -0.94 -5.52 -23.65
N ASN A 314 -1.38 -5.85 -22.43
CA ASN A 314 -0.78 -6.91 -21.62
C ASN A 314 -1.72 -8.10 -21.36
N MET A 315 -2.80 -8.24 -22.11
CA MET A 315 -3.78 -9.30 -21.94
C MET A 315 -3.26 -10.69 -22.36
N ALA A 316 -2.34 -10.74 -23.32
CA ALA A 316 -1.85 -11.98 -23.94
C ALA A 316 -0.70 -12.63 -23.17
#